data_ec70c8fc4b2fe701933dd7a4114900f2
#
_entry.id   ec70c8fc4b2fe701933dd7a4114900f2
#
_cell.length_a   1.000
_cell.length_b   1.000
_cell.length_c   1.000
_cell.angle_alpha   90.00
_cell.angle_beta   90.00
_cell.angle_gamma   90.00
#
_symmetry.space_group_name_H-M   'P 1'
#
loop_
_entity.id
_entity.type
_entity.pdbx_description
1 polymer ?
#
loop_
_entity_poly.entity_id
_entity_poly.type
_entity_poly.pdbx_seq_one_letter_code
_entity_poly.pdbx_strand_id
1 'polypeptide(L)'
;MENLVMKWGNLSLDDREGGEVQLNENESSKNVTIAAKFLTKRALNTDSVVRTFNPIWRPKNGFKVRRVGDHIIIFIFDNEEEVEKIVEGGPWSFDKHLVMIKQYDYSNPIQDLVFNHVPLWVQVHDIPTTKYLSKEVAEKLYEAVGVVNKQSSLVEVDPGNVMRVRVKVDVTLPLYRGRIFKLGNGSKGWVSFKYEQLLNVFYWCGRLNHVDRDCDCWIQSSGTLTKEEEYGSWLHASPLPAHNNSVLVVPGFYETKKKEIGMNSK
;
A
#
# COMPACT_ATOMS: atom_id res chain seq x y z
N MET A 1 18.15 17.63 16.61
CA MET A 1 19.60 17.39 16.46
C MET A 1 20.44 18.66 16.67
N GLU A 2 20.01 19.82 16.22
CA GLU A 2 20.77 21.09 16.37
C GLU A 2 21.12 21.46 17.84
N ASN A 3 20.28 21.12 18.79
CA ASN A 3 20.49 21.46 20.20
C ASN A 3 21.57 20.60 20.93
N LEU A 4 21.90 19.42 20.38
CA LEU A 4 22.97 18.55 20.90
C LEU A 4 24.34 18.96 20.36
N VAL A 5 24.42 19.33 19.09
CA VAL A 5 25.67 19.79 18.45
C VAL A 5 26.17 21.08 19.10
N MET A 6 25.28 22.01 19.47
CA MET A 6 25.64 23.22 20.21
C MET A 6 26.15 22.92 21.62
N LYS A 7 25.65 21.89 22.29
CA LYS A 7 26.14 21.48 23.61
C LYS A 7 27.53 20.86 23.58
N TRP A 8 27.85 20.13 22.54
CA TRP A 8 29.17 19.50 22.40
C TRP A 8 30.28 20.49 22.04
N GLY A 9 29.95 21.53 21.24
CA GLY A 9 30.92 22.56 20.88
C GLY A 9 31.51 23.35 22.09
N ASN A 10 30.90 23.24 23.29
CA ASN A 10 31.35 23.87 24.49
C ASN A 10 32.01 22.90 25.49
N LEU A 11 32.21 21.62 25.11
CA LEU A 11 32.90 20.65 25.95
C LEU A 11 34.42 20.76 25.70
N SER A 12 35.19 20.94 26.77
CA SER A 12 36.61 20.78 26.74
C SER A 12 36.90 19.27 26.77
N LEU A 13 37.29 18.69 25.60
CA LEU A 13 37.65 17.29 25.49
C LEU A 13 39.08 17.09 26.01
N ASP A 14 39.32 16.04 26.82
CA ASP A 14 40.62 15.58 27.22
C ASP A 14 41.35 14.95 26.03
N ASP A 15 42.69 14.93 26.02
CA ASP A 15 43.50 14.34 24.95
C ASP A 15 43.15 12.88 24.61
N ARG A 16 42.48 12.19 25.55
CA ARG A 16 41.97 10.82 25.37
C ARG A 16 40.60 10.75 24.66
N GLU A 17 39.87 11.84 24.63
CA GLU A 17 38.53 11.95 24.06
C GLU A 17 38.52 12.61 22.68
N GLY A 18 39.63 13.31 22.34
CA GLY A 18 39.75 14.17 21.15
C GLY A 18 40.04 13.46 19.84
N GLY A 19 40.07 12.15 19.80
CA GLY A 19 40.31 11.39 18.56
C GLY A 19 39.07 11.38 17.64
N GLU A 20 39.14 12.05 16.49
CA GLU A 20 38.12 11.91 15.46
C GLU A 20 38.06 10.48 14.91
N VAL A 21 36.90 9.82 15.01
CA VAL A 21 36.65 8.53 14.37
C VAL A 21 35.85 8.79 13.10
N GLN A 22 36.42 8.49 11.94
CA GLN A 22 35.69 8.49 10.67
C GLN A 22 34.81 7.24 10.60
N LEU A 23 33.49 7.47 10.60
CA LEU A 23 32.50 6.42 10.31
C LEU A 23 32.30 6.35 8.80
N ASN A 24 32.89 5.34 8.16
CA ASN A 24 32.74 5.12 6.72
C ASN A 24 31.44 4.38 6.46
N GLU A 25 30.58 4.92 5.60
CA GLU A 25 29.30 4.28 5.16
C GLU A 25 29.54 2.93 4.44
N ASN A 26 30.76 2.70 3.93
CA ASN A 26 31.14 1.45 3.25
C ASN A 26 31.20 0.21 4.15
N GLU A 27 31.16 0.36 5.47
CA GLU A 27 31.08 -0.76 6.42
C GLU A 27 29.62 -1.14 6.75
N SER A 28 28.64 -0.37 6.28
CA SER A 28 27.23 -0.77 6.37
C SER A 28 27.02 -1.98 5.47
N SER A 29 26.70 -3.11 6.07
CA SER A 29 26.31 -4.33 5.36
C SER A 29 25.26 -3.99 4.30
N LYS A 30 25.33 -4.60 3.10
CA LYS A 30 24.33 -4.49 2.00
C LYS A 30 22.92 -4.94 2.40
N ASN A 31 22.59 -4.84 3.67
CA ASN A 31 21.32 -5.27 4.22
C ASN A 31 20.26 -4.21 3.96
N VAL A 32 19.16 -4.64 3.35
CA VAL A 32 17.97 -3.81 3.15
C VAL A 32 16.97 -4.13 4.25
N THR A 33 16.43 -3.09 4.85
CA THR A 33 15.59 -3.25 6.04
C THR A 33 14.19 -2.73 5.79
N ILE A 34 13.20 -3.47 6.28
CA ILE A 34 11.83 -3.00 6.38
C ILE A 34 11.38 -2.94 7.83
N ALA A 35 10.61 -1.92 8.14
CA ALA A 35 9.89 -1.80 9.39
C ALA A 35 8.43 -2.14 9.16
N ALA A 36 7.89 -3.02 9.97
CA ALA A 36 6.50 -3.45 9.92
C ALA A 36 5.77 -3.06 11.21
N LYS A 37 4.73 -2.25 11.09
CA LYS A 37 3.83 -1.87 12.20
C LYS A 37 2.58 -2.76 12.16
N PHE A 38 2.32 -3.47 13.22
CA PHE A 38 1.15 -4.33 13.39
C PHE A 38 0.04 -3.55 14.08
N LEU A 39 -1.10 -3.39 13.42
CA LEU A 39 -2.26 -2.67 13.96
C LEU A 39 -3.08 -3.58 14.90
N THR A 40 -2.44 -4.01 15.97
CA THR A 40 -3.05 -4.85 17.02
C THR A 40 -2.62 -4.38 18.40
N LYS A 41 -3.47 -4.56 19.40
CA LYS A 41 -3.12 -4.37 20.82
C LYS A 41 -2.61 -5.64 21.49
N ARG A 42 -2.70 -6.80 20.80
CA ARG A 42 -2.23 -8.07 21.34
C ARG A 42 -0.71 -8.11 21.34
N ALA A 43 -0.14 -8.75 22.36
CA ALA A 43 1.29 -9.01 22.39
C ALA A 43 1.73 -9.80 21.16
N LEU A 44 2.74 -9.31 20.45
CA LEU A 44 3.29 -9.96 19.27
C LEU A 44 4.25 -11.08 19.70
N ASN A 45 4.01 -12.29 19.20
CA ASN A 45 4.96 -13.38 19.27
C ASN A 45 5.80 -13.38 17.99
N THR A 46 7.09 -13.11 18.11
CA THR A 46 8.03 -13.03 16.98
C THR A 46 8.11 -14.33 16.18
N ASP A 47 8.08 -15.49 16.86
CA ASP A 47 8.13 -16.79 16.17
C ASP A 47 6.87 -17.03 15.32
N SER A 48 5.70 -16.61 15.82
CA SER A 48 4.45 -16.68 15.06
C SER A 48 4.48 -15.75 13.85
N VAL A 49 5.04 -14.57 14.00
CA VAL A 49 5.24 -13.62 12.89
C VAL A 49 6.15 -14.22 11.82
N VAL A 50 7.30 -14.79 12.21
CA VAL A 50 8.23 -15.45 11.28
C VAL A 50 7.55 -16.63 10.57
N ARG A 51 6.84 -17.49 11.30
CA ARG A 51 6.11 -18.64 10.72
C ARG A 51 5.03 -18.21 9.72
N THR A 52 4.42 -17.03 9.93
CA THR A 52 3.43 -16.51 9.02
C THR A 52 4.05 -15.93 7.74
N PHE A 53 5.07 -15.06 7.88
CA PHE A 53 5.58 -14.33 6.73
C PHE A 53 6.61 -15.08 5.91
N ASN A 54 7.39 -15.99 6.50
CA ASN A 54 8.39 -16.76 5.76
C ASN A 54 7.80 -17.55 4.57
N PRO A 55 6.71 -18.33 4.69
CA PRO A 55 6.12 -19.02 3.57
C PRO A 55 5.40 -18.11 2.57
N ILE A 56 5.02 -16.90 2.99
CA ILE A 56 4.33 -15.92 2.14
C ILE A 56 5.32 -15.16 1.28
N TRP A 57 6.39 -14.62 1.91
CA TRP A 57 7.39 -13.81 1.21
C TRP A 57 8.43 -14.65 0.46
N ARG A 58 8.69 -15.88 0.93
CA ARG A 58 9.61 -16.86 0.32
C ARG A 58 10.99 -16.28 -0.03
N PRO A 59 11.66 -15.62 0.92
CA PRO A 59 12.97 -15.06 0.67
C PRO A 59 13.98 -16.18 0.42
N LYS A 60 14.89 -15.99 -0.55
CA LYS A 60 15.90 -17.00 -0.94
C LYS A 60 16.85 -17.35 0.20
N ASN A 61 17.35 -16.31 0.88
CA ASN A 61 18.34 -16.45 1.95
C ASN A 61 17.72 -16.26 3.35
N GLY A 62 16.40 -16.15 3.44
CA GLY A 62 15.72 -15.86 4.69
C GLY A 62 15.83 -14.38 5.10
N PHE A 63 15.55 -14.09 6.34
CA PHE A 63 15.62 -12.74 6.91
C PHE A 63 15.92 -12.81 8.41
N LYS A 64 16.51 -11.73 8.93
CA LYS A 64 16.68 -11.53 10.38
C LYS A 64 15.53 -10.69 10.90
N VAL A 65 15.09 -10.96 12.14
CA VAL A 65 13.97 -10.28 12.78
C VAL A 65 14.43 -9.64 14.07
N ARG A 66 14.02 -8.38 14.28
CA ARG A 66 14.29 -7.65 15.51
C ARG A 66 13.04 -6.90 15.97
N ARG A 67 12.57 -7.17 17.17
CA ARG A 67 11.49 -6.42 17.81
C ARG A 67 12.02 -5.08 18.35
N VAL A 68 11.31 -3.98 18.06
CA VAL A 68 11.76 -2.62 18.44
C VAL A 68 10.80 -1.92 19.42
N GLY A 69 9.72 -2.59 19.81
CA GLY A 69 8.67 -2.01 20.67
C GLY A 69 7.45 -1.54 19.89
N ASP A 70 6.44 -1.04 20.57
CA ASP A 70 5.19 -0.46 20.02
C ASP A 70 4.58 -1.21 18.83
N HIS A 71 4.60 -2.56 18.86
CA HIS A 71 4.13 -3.41 17.79
C HIS A 71 4.88 -3.20 16.45
N ILE A 72 6.15 -2.74 16.52
CA ILE A 72 7.03 -2.61 15.37
C ILE A 72 8.05 -3.73 15.39
N ILE A 73 8.18 -4.40 14.25
CA ILE A 73 9.19 -5.43 13.98
C ILE A 73 10.00 -4.99 12.77
N ILE A 74 11.32 -5.08 12.88
CA ILE A 74 12.26 -4.87 11.79
C ILE A 74 12.61 -6.23 11.18
N PHE A 75 12.53 -6.31 9.85
CA PHE A 75 13.00 -7.43 9.05
C PHE A 75 14.19 -6.98 8.21
N ILE A 76 15.26 -7.73 8.25
CA ILE A 76 16.53 -7.41 7.59
C ILE A 76 16.80 -8.47 6.54
N PHE A 77 16.92 -8.05 5.29
CA PHE A 77 17.17 -8.88 4.12
C PHE A 77 18.54 -8.54 3.52
N ASP A 78 19.07 -9.44 2.73
CA ASP A 78 20.30 -9.25 1.96
C ASP A 78 20.03 -8.92 0.46
N ASN A 79 18.77 -8.91 0.05
CA ASN A 79 18.35 -8.69 -1.33
C ASN A 79 17.30 -7.57 -1.43
N GLU A 80 17.64 -6.51 -2.15
CA GLU A 80 16.78 -5.35 -2.36
C GLU A 80 15.54 -5.68 -3.21
N GLU A 81 15.67 -6.48 -4.26
CA GLU A 81 14.55 -6.88 -5.12
C GLU A 81 13.45 -7.65 -4.35
N GLU A 82 13.86 -8.44 -3.34
CA GLU A 82 12.91 -9.15 -2.48
C GLU A 82 12.15 -8.17 -1.57
N VAL A 83 12.84 -7.17 -1.05
CA VAL A 83 12.25 -6.12 -0.23
C VAL A 83 11.25 -5.29 -1.05
N GLU A 84 11.60 -4.89 -2.27
CA GLU A 84 10.68 -4.19 -3.16
C GLU A 84 9.40 -4.99 -3.41
N LYS A 85 9.53 -6.27 -3.72
CA LYS A 85 8.37 -7.17 -3.90
C LYS A 85 7.50 -7.29 -2.66
N ILE A 86 8.11 -7.29 -1.47
CA ILE A 86 7.38 -7.33 -0.20
C ILE A 86 6.64 -6.00 0.03
N VAL A 87 7.30 -4.88 -0.18
CA VAL A 87 6.69 -3.54 -0.01
C VAL A 87 5.57 -3.32 -1.01
N GLU A 88 5.74 -3.78 -2.24
CA GLU A 88 4.72 -3.67 -3.28
C GLU A 88 3.64 -4.75 -3.18
N GLY A 89 3.94 -5.92 -2.62
CA GLY A 89 3.05 -7.07 -2.56
C GLY A 89 1.86 -6.94 -1.61
N GLY A 90 1.84 -5.92 -0.72
CA GLY A 90 0.76 -5.73 0.25
C GLY A 90 -0.64 -5.57 -0.37
N PRO A 91 -1.69 -5.44 0.41
CA PRO A 91 -1.67 -5.29 1.87
C PRO A 91 -1.32 -6.60 2.58
N TRP A 92 -0.60 -6.50 3.68
CA TRP A 92 -0.23 -7.63 4.51
C TRP A 92 -1.07 -7.70 5.77
N SER A 93 -1.30 -8.90 6.26
CA SER A 93 -2.04 -9.13 7.49
C SER A 93 -1.39 -10.15 8.40
N PHE A 94 -1.61 -9.98 9.70
CA PHE A 94 -1.22 -10.93 10.72
C PHE A 94 -2.35 -11.04 11.75
N ASP A 95 -2.81 -12.25 12.02
CA ASP A 95 -3.94 -12.52 12.93
C ASP A 95 -5.17 -11.62 12.64
N LYS A 96 -5.51 -11.49 11.34
CA LYS A 96 -6.59 -10.64 10.82
C LYS A 96 -6.37 -9.12 11.02
N HIS A 97 -5.22 -8.68 11.53
CA HIS A 97 -4.90 -7.26 11.66
C HIS A 97 -4.01 -6.81 10.51
N LEU A 98 -4.22 -5.59 10.07
CA LEU A 98 -3.41 -4.98 9.03
C LEU A 98 -1.97 -4.80 9.51
N VAL A 99 -1.02 -5.07 8.63
CA VAL A 99 0.41 -4.86 8.84
C VAL A 99 0.90 -3.84 7.84
N MET A 100 1.33 -2.70 8.33
CA MET A 100 1.88 -1.64 7.49
C MET A 100 3.39 -1.81 7.37
N ILE A 101 3.87 -1.89 6.15
CA ILE A 101 5.29 -2.10 5.84
C ILE A 101 5.86 -0.84 5.21
N LYS A 102 7.07 -0.46 5.64
CA LYS A 102 7.84 0.64 5.09
C LYS A 102 9.31 0.28 5.03
N GLN A 103 10.00 0.66 3.96
CA GLN A 103 11.46 0.56 3.90
C GLN A 103 12.07 1.49 4.94
N TYR A 104 13.14 1.03 5.60
CA TYR A 104 13.77 1.73 6.70
C TYR A 104 15.28 1.78 6.51
N ASP A 105 15.81 2.98 6.36
CA ASP A 105 17.19 3.28 6.04
C ASP A 105 18.04 3.73 7.25
N TYR A 106 17.46 3.69 8.44
CA TYR A 106 18.08 4.16 9.70
C TYR A 106 18.43 5.65 9.75
N SER A 107 18.02 6.45 8.78
CA SER A 107 18.27 7.90 8.76
C SER A 107 17.59 8.64 9.92
N ASN A 108 16.50 8.11 10.43
CA ASN A 108 15.75 8.66 11.55
C ASN A 108 15.46 7.59 12.61
N PRO A 109 15.22 7.99 13.87
CA PRO A 109 14.76 7.06 14.89
C PRO A 109 13.46 6.35 14.45
N ILE A 110 13.34 5.06 14.74
CA ILE A 110 12.18 4.26 14.31
C ILE A 110 10.85 4.76 14.88
N GLN A 111 10.89 5.47 16.01
CA GLN A 111 9.73 6.07 16.64
C GLN A 111 9.13 7.21 15.81
N ASP A 112 9.96 7.86 14.99
CA ASP A 112 9.55 8.95 14.12
C ASP A 112 9.00 8.45 12.78
N LEU A 113 9.03 7.14 12.55
CA LEU A 113 8.54 6.54 11.33
C LEU A 113 7.01 6.54 11.30
N VAL A 114 6.45 7.30 10.37
CA VAL A 114 4.99 7.43 10.23
C VAL A 114 4.41 6.28 9.43
N PHE A 115 3.49 5.52 10.04
CA PHE A 115 2.74 4.42 9.45
C PHE A 115 1.27 4.81 9.29
N ASN A 116 0.94 5.50 8.21
CA ASN A 116 -0.43 5.95 7.95
C ASN A 116 -0.96 5.54 6.57
N HIS A 117 -0.15 4.97 5.69
CA HIS A 117 -0.59 4.57 4.37
C HIS A 117 -0.39 3.07 4.12
N VAL A 118 -1.36 2.49 3.40
CA VAL A 118 -1.29 1.10 2.93
C VAL A 118 -1.64 1.03 1.45
N PRO A 119 -0.92 0.23 0.64
CA PRO A 119 -1.29 0.02 -0.75
C PRO A 119 -2.47 -0.96 -0.83
N LEU A 120 -3.61 -0.50 -1.35
CA LEU A 120 -4.80 -1.31 -1.60
C LEU A 120 -5.12 -1.34 -3.09
N TRP A 121 -5.63 -2.46 -3.57
CA TRP A 121 -6.30 -2.51 -4.86
C TRP A 121 -7.72 -1.98 -4.69
N VAL A 122 -8.06 -0.95 -5.46
CA VAL A 122 -9.37 -0.31 -5.42
C VAL A 122 -10.05 -0.52 -6.77
N GLN A 123 -11.27 -1.03 -6.73
CA GLN A 123 -12.12 -1.20 -7.89
C GLN A 123 -13.13 -0.06 -7.96
N VAL A 124 -13.32 0.51 -9.14
CA VAL A 124 -14.42 1.43 -9.43
C VAL A 124 -15.51 0.69 -10.18
N HIS A 125 -16.70 0.72 -9.61
CA HIS A 125 -17.91 0.13 -10.18
C HIS A 125 -18.89 1.21 -10.63
N ASP A 126 -19.94 0.80 -11.34
CA ASP A 126 -21.04 1.65 -11.76
C ASP A 126 -20.64 2.77 -12.73
N ILE A 127 -19.58 2.53 -13.52
CA ILE A 127 -19.16 3.45 -14.58
C ILE A 127 -20.18 3.36 -15.73
N PRO A 128 -20.76 4.49 -16.19
CA PRO A 128 -21.96 4.47 -17.04
C PRO A 128 -21.73 3.83 -18.41
N THR A 129 -20.52 3.84 -18.95
CA THR A 129 -20.20 3.20 -20.23
C THR A 129 -18.70 2.88 -20.33
N THR A 130 -18.35 1.88 -21.15
CA THR A 130 -16.95 1.55 -21.48
C THR A 130 -16.16 2.71 -22.09
N LYS A 131 -16.85 3.71 -22.68
CA LYS A 131 -16.26 4.92 -23.23
C LYS A 131 -15.43 5.70 -22.19
N TYR A 132 -15.78 5.60 -20.90
CA TYR A 132 -15.09 6.31 -19.82
C TYR A 132 -14.04 5.46 -19.11
N LEU A 133 -13.78 4.24 -19.60
CA LEU A 133 -12.76 3.34 -19.09
C LEU A 133 -11.38 3.74 -19.66
N SER A 134 -10.89 4.90 -19.30
CA SER A 134 -9.56 5.37 -19.68
C SER A 134 -8.70 5.63 -18.45
N LYS A 135 -7.37 5.61 -18.66
CA LYS A 135 -6.40 5.87 -17.60
C LYS A 135 -6.62 7.26 -16.97
N GLU A 136 -6.92 8.26 -17.78
CA GLU A 136 -7.12 9.65 -17.35
C GLU A 136 -8.38 9.80 -16.48
N VAL A 137 -9.45 9.07 -16.81
CA VAL A 137 -10.67 9.04 -16.01
C VAL A 137 -10.41 8.30 -14.71
N ALA A 138 -9.70 7.18 -14.76
CA ALA A 138 -9.28 6.44 -13.58
C ALA A 138 -8.49 7.35 -12.62
N GLU A 139 -7.46 8.01 -13.09
CA GLU A 139 -6.63 8.91 -12.26
C GLU A 139 -7.48 9.97 -11.56
N LYS A 140 -8.39 10.63 -12.27
CA LYS A 140 -9.30 11.64 -11.69
C LYS A 140 -10.24 11.08 -10.64
N LEU A 141 -10.73 9.86 -10.82
CA LEU A 141 -11.63 9.22 -9.86
C LEU A 141 -10.87 8.82 -8.58
N TYR A 142 -9.65 8.29 -8.74
CA TYR A 142 -8.85 7.79 -7.62
C TYR A 142 -8.12 8.87 -6.82
N GLU A 143 -7.89 10.06 -7.37
CA GLU A 143 -7.29 11.19 -6.64
C GLU A 143 -7.96 11.47 -5.28
N ALA A 144 -9.27 11.21 -5.17
CA ALA A 144 -9.99 11.37 -3.91
C ALA A 144 -9.64 10.26 -2.90
N VAL A 145 -9.34 9.05 -3.37
CA VAL A 145 -9.13 7.87 -2.50
C VAL A 145 -7.75 7.88 -1.86
N GLY A 146 -6.75 8.38 -2.59
CA GLY A 146 -5.38 8.42 -2.10
C GLY A 146 -4.37 8.68 -3.21
N VAL A 147 -3.10 8.44 -2.92
CA VAL A 147 -2.01 8.67 -3.86
C VAL A 147 -1.87 7.49 -4.82
N VAL A 148 -2.12 7.76 -6.10
CA VAL A 148 -1.92 6.78 -7.17
C VAL A 148 -0.44 6.73 -7.53
N ASN A 149 0.18 5.56 -7.46
CA ASN A 149 1.54 5.39 -7.94
C ASN A 149 1.53 5.32 -9.49
N LYS A 150 1.87 6.42 -10.14
CA LYS A 150 1.83 6.56 -11.61
C LYS A 150 2.73 5.58 -12.36
N GLN A 151 3.78 5.08 -11.71
CA GLN A 151 4.76 4.17 -12.34
C GLN A 151 4.33 2.69 -12.28
N SER A 152 3.61 2.29 -11.24
CA SER A 152 3.19 0.90 -11.02
C SER A 152 1.67 0.69 -11.15
N SER A 153 0.89 1.75 -11.39
CA SER A 153 -0.56 1.62 -11.53
C SER A 153 -0.93 1.14 -12.93
N LEU A 154 -0.91 -0.17 -13.09
CA LEU A 154 -1.65 -0.81 -14.18
C LEU A 154 -3.14 -0.57 -13.92
N VAL A 155 -3.77 0.23 -14.76
CA VAL A 155 -5.24 0.29 -14.79
C VAL A 155 -5.70 -0.96 -15.49
N GLU A 156 -6.17 -1.92 -14.74
CA GLU A 156 -6.80 -3.11 -15.28
C GLU A 156 -8.28 -2.80 -15.51
N VAL A 157 -8.75 -3.05 -16.72
CA VAL A 157 -10.15 -2.89 -17.11
C VAL A 157 -10.75 -4.27 -17.34
N ASP A 158 -11.81 -4.60 -16.60
CA ASP A 158 -12.56 -5.83 -16.78
C ASP A 158 -13.73 -5.59 -17.78
N PRO A 159 -14.10 -6.58 -18.61
CA PRO A 159 -15.27 -6.52 -19.49
C PRO A 159 -16.59 -6.13 -18.78
N GLY A 160 -16.65 -6.31 -17.45
CA GLY A 160 -17.77 -5.89 -16.60
C GLY A 160 -17.83 -4.41 -16.25
N ASN A 161 -17.12 -3.52 -16.95
CA ASN A 161 -17.04 -2.08 -16.67
C ASN A 161 -16.45 -1.75 -15.29
N VAL A 162 -15.53 -2.54 -14.81
CA VAL A 162 -14.80 -2.32 -13.57
C VAL A 162 -13.38 -1.88 -13.90
N MET A 163 -12.92 -0.79 -13.30
CA MET A 163 -11.52 -0.39 -13.33
C MET A 163 -10.88 -0.74 -11.99
N ARG A 164 -9.64 -1.23 -12.03
CA ARG A 164 -8.85 -1.62 -10.87
C ARG A 164 -7.54 -0.86 -10.86
N VAL A 165 -7.26 -0.19 -9.77
CA VAL A 165 -6.02 0.61 -9.60
C VAL A 165 -5.46 0.40 -8.20
N ARG A 166 -4.14 0.42 -8.11
CA ARG A 166 -3.44 0.35 -6.83
C ARG A 166 -3.23 1.75 -6.26
N VAL A 167 -3.77 1.99 -5.07
CA VAL A 167 -3.79 3.29 -4.41
C VAL A 167 -3.17 3.18 -3.02
N LYS A 168 -2.31 4.12 -2.64
CA LYS A 168 -1.85 4.28 -1.25
C LYS A 168 -2.94 5.02 -0.47
N VAL A 169 -3.67 4.28 0.36
CA VAL A 169 -4.81 4.76 1.15
C VAL A 169 -4.34 5.13 2.55
N ASP A 170 -4.78 6.28 3.05
CA ASP A 170 -4.53 6.70 4.44
C ASP A 170 -5.46 5.92 5.39
N VAL A 171 -4.89 5.09 6.26
CA VAL A 171 -5.63 4.24 7.20
C VAL A 171 -6.22 5.02 8.38
N THR A 172 -5.81 6.28 8.59
CA THR A 172 -6.30 7.15 9.66
C THR A 172 -7.58 7.88 9.29
N LEU A 173 -7.90 7.89 8.00
CA LEU A 173 -9.11 8.50 7.45
C LEU A 173 -10.17 7.43 7.13
N PRO A 174 -11.46 7.80 7.14
CA PRO A 174 -12.51 6.93 6.65
C PRO A 174 -12.31 6.56 5.18
N LEU A 175 -12.59 5.32 4.81
CA LEU A 175 -12.56 4.89 3.41
C LEU A 175 -13.57 5.65 2.56
N TYR A 176 -13.18 6.01 1.35
CA TYR A 176 -14.10 6.56 0.38
C TYR A 176 -15.05 5.48 -0.14
N ARG A 177 -16.35 5.75 -0.12
CA ARG A 177 -17.41 4.84 -0.57
C ARG A 177 -17.66 4.95 -2.07
N GLY A 178 -17.38 6.10 -2.64
CA GLY A 178 -17.60 6.40 -4.05
C GLY A 178 -17.45 7.90 -4.33
N ARG A 179 -17.76 8.29 -5.56
CA ARG A 179 -17.65 9.68 -6.02
C ARG A 179 -18.76 10.04 -6.98
N ILE A 180 -19.27 11.26 -6.86
CA ILE A 180 -20.20 11.83 -7.85
C ILE A 180 -19.39 12.22 -9.09
N PHE A 181 -19.87 11.83 -10.26
CA PHE A 181 -19.36 12.29 -11.55
C PHE A 181 -20.40 13.14 -12.28
N LYS A 182 -19.93 13.97 -13.23
CA LYS A 182 -20.77 14.76 -14.14
C LYS A 182 -20.33 14.51 -15.57
N LEU A 183 -21.28 14.17 -16.43
CA LEU A 183 -21.03 13.99 -17.86
C LEU A 183 -21.12 15.32 -18.61
N GLY A 184 -20.57 15.36 -19.83
CA GLY A 184 -20.58 16.55 -20.67
C GLY A 184 -21.99 17.06 -21.05
N ASN A 185 -23.00 16.17 -21.03
CA ASN A 185 -24.42 16.52 -21.22
C ASN A 185 -25.08 17.09 -19.97
N GLY A 186 -24.34 17.25 -18.86
CA GLY A 186 -24.83 17.77 -17.60
C GLY A 186 -25.44 16.73 -16.64
N SER A 187 -25.64 15.49 -17.07
CA SER A 187 -26.14 14.42 -16.19
C SER A 187 -25.11 14.09 -15.11
N LYS A 188 -25.59 13.74 -13.92
CA LYS A 188 -24.77 13.34 -12.76
C LYS A 188 -25.05 11.88 -12.44
N GLY A 189 -24.05 11.20 -11.93
CA GLY A 189 -24.15 9.84 -11.43
C GLY A 189 -23.20 9.60 -10.26
N TRP A 190 -23.17 8.36 -9.80
CA TRP A 190 -22.33 7.89 -8.72
C TRP A 190 -21.49 6.72 -9.21
N VAL A 191 -20.21 6.69 -8.86
CA VAL A 191 -19.35 5.51 -8.96
C VAL A 191 -19.04 4.99 -7.56
N SER A 192 -19.06 3.68 -7.40
CA SER A 192 -18.81 3.03 -6.12
C SER A 192 -17.35 2.56 -6.05
N PHE A 193 -16.70 2.74 -4.91
CA PHE A 193 -15.37 2.18 -4.64
C PHE A 193 -15.50 0.89 -3.82
N LYS A 194 -14.79 -0.15 -4.25
CA LYS A 194 -14.61 -1.39 -3.49
C LYS A 194 -13.13 -1.71 -3.35
N TYR A 195 -12.78 -2.30 -2.24
CA TYR A 195 -11.38 -2.55 -1.86
C TYR A 195 -11.12 -4.04 -1.79
N GLU A 196 -10.05 -4.49 -2.46
CA GLU A 196 -9.64 -5.89 -2.41
C GLU A 196 -8.84 -6.18 -1.14
N GLN A 197 -8.96 -7.40 -0.63
CA GLN A 197 -8.27 -7.87 0.58
C GLN A 197 -8.48 -6.91 1.77
N LEU A 198 -9.63 -6.26 1.82
CA LEU A 198 -9.96 -5.33 2.88
C LEU A 198 -10.11 -6.08 4.20
N LEU A 199 -9.29 -5.72 5.18
CA LEU A 199 -9.23 -6.37 6.47
C LEU A 199 -9.77 -5.43 7.55
N ASN A 200 -10.64 -5.95 8.41
CA ASN A 200 -11.07 -5.30 9.64
C ASN A 200 -11.42 -3.81 9.48
N VAL A 201 -12.27 -3.50 8.51
CA VAL A 201 -12.90 -2.16 8.46
C VAL A 201 -13.87 -2.07 9.60
N PHE A 202 -13.73 -1.05 10.40
CA PHE A 202 -14.77 -0.74 11.34
C PHE A 202 -15.93 -0.05 10.62
N TYR A 203 -17.02 -0.76 10.41
CA TYR A 203 -18.15 -0.31 9.59
C TYR A 203 -18.82 0.97 10.13
N TRP A 204 -18.56 1.30 11.37
CA TRP A 204 -19.12 2.48 12.01
C TRP A 204 -18.42 3.78 11.60
N CYS A 205 -17.08 3.79 11.58
CA CYS A 205 -16.27 4.96 11.24
C CYS A 205 -15.53 4.85 9.89
N GLY A 206 -15.53 3.68 9.26
CA GLY A 206 -14.88 3.44 7.98
C GLY A 206 -13.36 3.43 8.00
N ARG A 207 -12.71 3.42 9.16
CA ARG A 207 -11.24 3.44 9.30
C ARG A 207 -10.66 2.05 9.41
N LEU A 208 -9.34 1.94 9.11
CA LEU A 208 -8.58 0.68 9.14
C LEU A 208 -7.59 0.58 10.30
N ASN A 209 -7.39 1.67 11.05
CA ASN A 209 -6.29 1.81 12.02
C ASN A 209 -6.62 1.35 13.44
N HIS A 210 -7.84 0.90 13.71
CA HIS A 210 -8.27 0.45 15.03
C HIS A 210 -9.29 -0.69 14.93
N VAL A 211 -9.56 -1.31 16.07
CA VAL A 211 -10.62 -2.33 16.22
C VAL A 211 -11.83 -1.71 16.92
N ASP A 212 -12.98 -2.39 16.86
CA ASP A 212 -14.28 -1.92 17.36
C ASP A 212 -14.23 -1.31 18.76
N ARG A 213 -13.49 -1.92 19.67
CA ARG A 213 -13.37 -1.51 21.08
C ARG A 213 -12.61 -0.20 21.29
N ASP A 214 -11.91 0.25 20.27
CA ASP A 214 -11.00 1.41 20.33
C ASP A 214 -11.49 2.58 19.48
N CYS A 215 -12.69 2.49 18.95
CA CYS A 215 -13.27 3.55 18.15
C CYS A 215 -13.82 4.67 19.03
N ASP A 216 -13.18 5.82 19.00
CA ASP A 216 -13.65 7.00 19.74
C ASP A 216 -15.09 7.38 19.37
N CYS A 217 -15.46 7.24 18.08
CA CYS A 217 -16.81 7.51 17.62
C CYS A 217 -17.83 6.56 18.26
N TRP A 218 -17.47 5.28 18.42
CA TRP A 218 -18.31 4.29 19.07
C TRP A 218 -18.42 4.54 20.59
N ILE A 219 -17.28 4.79 21.23
CA ILE A 219 -17.20 5.04 22.68
C ILE A 219 -18.00 6.28 23.06
N GLN A 220 -17.88 7.37 22.29
CA GLN A 220 -18.60 8.63 22.53
C GLN A 220 -20.10 8.49 22.28
N SER A 221 -20.52 7.59 21.41
CA SER A 221 -21.94 7.37 21.10
C SER A 221 -22.67 6.53 22.14
N SER A 222 -21.97 5.99 23.13
CA SER A 222 -22.52 5.09 24.16
C SER A 222 -23.28 3.86 23.58
N GLY A 223 -22.94 3.46 22.36
CA GLY A 223 -23.59 2.34 21.67
C GLY A 223 -25.06 2.60 21.29
N THR A 224 -25.55 3.83 21.39
CA THR A 224 -26.96 4.19 21.12
C THR A 224 -27.20 4.81 19.75
N LEU A 225 -26.20 4.77 18.86
CA LEU A 225 -26.37 5.35 17.53
C LEU A 225 -27.35 4.53 16.68
N THR A 226 -28.48 5.15 16.40
CA THR A 226 -29.49 4.71 15.42
C THR A 226 -29.08 5.06 13.98
N LYS A 227 -27.82 5.45 13.74
CA LYS A 227 -27.33 5.72 12.40
C LYS A 227 -27.24 4.40 11.63
N GLU A 228 -27.86 4.37 10.46
CA GLU A 228 -27.58 3.33 9.47
C GLU A 228 -26.08 3.24 9.24
N GLU A 229 -25.55 2.02 9.18
CA GLU A 229 -24.12 1.78 8.94
C GLU A 229 -23.73 2.45 7.62
N GLU A 230 -22.93 3.51 7.70
CA GLU A 230 -22.45 4.21 6.50
C GLU A 230 -21.42 3.38 5.73
N TYR A 231 -20.84 2.37 6.37
CA TYR A 231 -19.84 1.44 5.83
C TYR A 231 -20.35 0.01 6.05
N GLY A 232 -19.97 -0.90 5.17
CA GLY A 232 -20.44 -2.26 5.27
C GLY A 232 -19.65 -3.24 4.42
N SER A 233 -20.09 -4.49 4.41
CA SER A 233 -19.49 -5.57 3.63
C SER A 233 -19.46 -5.30 2.11
N TRP A 234 -20.30 -4.40 1.63
CA TRP A 234 -20.34 -3.96 0.23
C TRP A 234 -19.08 -3.20 -0.22
N LEU A 235 -18.23 -2.73 0.72
CA LEU A 235 -16.92 -2.16 0.42
C LEU A 235 -15.88 -3.22 0.00
N HIS A 236 -16.13 -4.48 0.32
CA HIS A 236 -15.23 -5.56 -0.07
C HIS A 236 -15.40 -5.87 -1.55
N ALA A 237 -14.28 -5.84 -2.28
CA ALA A 237 -14.23 -6.29 -3.67
C ALA A 237 -13.86 -7.76 -3.71
N SER A 238 -14.54 -8.52 -4.56
CA SER A 238 -14.01 -9.82 -5.01
C SER A 238 -12.81 -9.58 -5.90
N PRO A 239 -11.73 -10.42 -5.81
CA PRO A 239 -10.66 -10.37 -6.79
C PRO A 239 -11.25 -10.52 -8.19
N LEU A 240 -10.81 -9.66 -9.11
CA LEU A 240 -11.19 -9.83 -10.50
C LEU A 240 -10.66 -11.18 -10.99
N PRO A 241 -11.47 -11.98 -11.70
CA PRO A 241 -10.99 -13.21 -12.29
C PRO A 241 -9.83 -12.87 -13.23
N ALA A 242 -8.78 -13.68 -13.22
CA ALA A 242 -7.68 -13.55 -14.17
C ALA A 242 -8.22 -13.85 -15.57
N HIS A 243 -8.79 -12.86 -16.22
CA HIS A 243 -9.16 -12.97 -17.61
C HIS A 243 -7.91 -12.88 -18.47
N ASN A 244 -7.67 -13.92 -19.24
CA ASN A 244 -6.79 -13.85 -20.40
C ASN A 244 -7.46 -12.94 -21.46
N ASN A 245 -7.52 -11.66 -21.17
CA ASN A 245 -7.90 -10.65 -22.15
C ASN A 245 -6.73 -10.41 -23.09
N SER A 246 -6.39 -11.44 -23.86
CA SER A 246 -5.53 -11.25 -25.01
C SER A 246 -6.30 -10.41 -26.04
N VAL A 247 -6.02 -9.11 -26.02
CA VAL A 247 -6.46 -8.26 -27.13
C VAL A 247 -5.75 -8.79 -28.37
N LEU A 248 -6.50 -9.42 -29.26
CA LEU A 248 -5.97 -9.84 -30.55
C LEU A 248 -5.79 -8.58 -31.39
N VAL A 249 -4.58 -8.11 -31.52
CA VAL A 249 -4.23 -7.02 -32.42
C VAL A 249 -4.14 -7.61 -33.83
N VAL A 250 -5.17 -7.38 -34.64
CA VAL A 250 -5.16 -7.74 -36.05
C VAL A 250 -4.47 -6.59 -36.81
N PRO A 251 -3.30 -6.87 -37.45
CA PRO A 251 -2.63 -5.85 -38.27
C PRO A 251 -3.48 -5.49 -39.47
N GLY A 252 -3.39 -4.23 -39.91
CA GLY A 252 -4.12 -3.75 -41.08
C GLY A 252 -3.80 -4.63 -42.33
N PHE A 253 -4.80 -4.84 -43.18
CA PHE A 253 -4.69 -5.70 -44.35
C PHE A 253 -3.50 -5.36 -45.26
N TYR A 254 -3.14 -4.10 -45.37
CA TYR A 254 -1.99 -3.66 -46.18
C TYR A 254 -0.63 -3.81 -45.47
N GLU A 255 -0.60 -3.90 -44.15
CA GLU A 255 0.64 -4.16 -43.38
C GLU A 255 1.06 -5.63 -43.48
N THR A 256 0.10 -6.54 -43.50
CA THR A 256 0.35 -7.99 -43.76
C THR A 256 0.91 -8.25 -45.15
N LYS A 257 0.38 -7.59 -46.18
CA LYS A 257 0.92 -7.71 -47.56
C LYS A 257 2.34 -7.19 -47.71
N LYS A 258 2.73 -6.12 -47.02
CA LYS A 258 4.13 -5.62 -47.03
C LYS A 258 5.12 -6.62 -46.43
N LYS A 259 4.72 -7.38 -45.43
CA LYS A 259 5.59 -8.43 -44.82
C LYS A 259 5.73 -9.67 -45.74
N GLU A 260 4.69 -10.04 -46.43
CA GLU A 260 4.73 -11.16 -47.40
C GLU A 260 5.58 -10.86 -48.64
N ILE A 261 5.53 -9.63 -49.16
CA ILE A 261 6.35 -9.20 -50.31
C ILE A 261 7.83 -9.08 -49.89
N GLY A 262 8.14 -8.67 -48.65
CA GLY A 262 9.51 -8.59 -48.15
C GLY A 262 10.18 -9.95 -47.84
N MET A 263 9.41 -11.02 -47.67
CA MET A 263 9.93 -12.38 -47.51
C MET A 263 10.21 -13.15 -48.80
N ASN A 264 9.59 -12.74 -49.92
CA ASN A 264 9.80 -13.36 -51.24
C ASN A 264 10.92 -12.70 -52.06
N SER A 265 11.67 -11.75 -51.46
CA SER A 265 12.77 -11.03 -52.14
C SER A 265 14.15 -11.33 -51.51
N LYS A 266 14.35 -12.52 -50.94
CA LYS A 266 15.68 -12.99 -50.52
C LYS A 266 15.96 -14.37 -51.07
#